data_3fc04286b463c24627f35c61de4f8f8f
#
_entry.id   3fc04286b463c24627f35c61de4f8f8f
#
_cell.length_a   1.000
_cell.length_b   1.000
_cell.length_c   1.000
_cell.angle_alpha   90.00
_cell.angle_beta   90.00
_cell.angle_gamma   90.00
#
_symmetry.space_group_name_H-M   'P 1'
#
loop_
_entity.id
_entity.type
_entity.pdbx_description
1 polymer ?
#
loop_
_entity_poly.entity_id
_entity_poly.type
_entity_poly.pdbx_seq_one_letter_code
_entity_poly.pdbx_strand_id
1 'polypeptide(L)'
;LHIFFVGDNQKFDQLALGEEVVKVTNYINNKPILCGSFAQLDKCLRYLKEKNFNKKILWIGNSQLNSVNQGNLDTTKTASHRVSKYFYDKNIGLITFAAPNISFQEYSVIINYLKKKIDFDIIILPLVFDDTREDGVRKSFLIKKEKNKNIQKTLQEISESKIILYLDKHIKWNDIRSAAQGKIYTFLYQSRNFVFNINPTSTRKFIKPIFDKNILSLEKILKKLKKENIKTILYVAPLRNDIKIPYSEIEYSYFKRHTKNLSTKYSSYFYNLENIVPGFLWGKKAGTKIGVDTEVDFMHFKEQGHAILGKNIITILNKLL
;
A
#
# COMPACT_ATOMS: atom_id res chain seq x y z
N LEU A 1 14.23 24.90 23.01
CA LEU A 1 14.15 23.51 22.47
C LEU A 1 12.88 22.75 22.94
N HIS A 2 12.40 23.02 24.15
CA HIS A 2 11.20 22.34 24.70
C HIS A 2 9.90 22.66 23.95
N ILE A 3 9.77 23.83 23.33
CA ILE A 3 8.54 24.28 22.65
C ILE A 3 8.27 23.53 21.33
N PHE A 4 9.30 22.92 20.72
CA PHE A 4 9.16 22.19 19.44
C PHE A 4 8.65 20.74 19.58
N PHE A 5 8.59 20.19 20.80
CA PHE A 5 8.37 18.77 21.02
C PHE A 5 7.09 18.42 21.79
N VAL A 6 6.29 19.42 22.15
CA VAL A 6 5.00 19.19 22.80
C VAL A 6 3.93 19.10 21.73
N GLY A 7 3.66 17.91 21.26
CA GLY A 7 2.59 17.60 20.35
C GLY A 7 2.71 16.16 19.84
N ASP A 8 1.60 15.46 19.85
CA ASP A 8 1.32 14.09 19.48
C ASP A 8 2.46 13.26 18.86
N ASN A 9 2.66 12.05 19.36
CA ASN A 9 3.58 11.01 18.88
C ASN A 9 3.19 10.49 17.47
N GLN A 10 3.02 11.39 16.49
CA GLN A 10 2.66 11.02 15.13
C GLN A 10 3.89 10.49 14.40
N LYS A 11 3.76 9.28 13.86
CA LYS A 11 4.78 8.67 12.99
C LYS A 11 4.86 9.43 11.67
N PHE A 12 6.03 9.45 11.03
CA PHE A 12 6.29 10.10 9.73
C PHE A 12 5.20 9.80 8.68
N ASP A 13 4.73 8.56 8.60
CA ASP A 13 3.65 8.16 7.68
C ASP A 13 2.34 8.94 7.90
N GLN A 14 2.03 9.31 9.15
CA GLN A 14 0.84 10.13 9.47
C GLN A 14 1.09 11.60 9.16
N LEU A 15 2.29 12.10 9.43
CA LEU A 15 2.68 13.47 9.07
C LEU A 15 2.65 13.68 7.56
N ALA A 16 3.08 12.69 6.76
CA ALA A 16 3.05 12.75 5.30
C ALA A 16 1.63 12.70 4.72
N LEU A 17 0.68 12.07 5.41
CA LEU A 17 -0.73 12.01 5.03
C LEU A 17 -1.50 13.25 5.49
N GLY A 18 -1.10 13.88 6.61
CA GLY A 18 -1.79 14.98 7.24
C GLY A 18 -3.08 14.57 7.95
N GLU A 19 -3.82 15.56 8.42
CA GLU A 19 -5.09 15.33 9.13
C GLU A 19 -6.22 14.89 8.20
N GLU A 20 -6.11 15.20 6.91
CA GLU A 20 -7.11 14.91 5.88
C GLU A 20 -7.20 13.41 5.56
N VAL A 21 -6.16 12.64 5.79
CA VAL A 21 -6.10 11.23 5.43
C VAL A 21 -5.95 10.33 6.65
N VAL A 22 -6.97 9.55 6.89
CA VAL A 22 -7.07 8.68 8.07
C VAL A 22 -6.72 7.23 7.69
N LYS A 23 -5.83 6.61 8.47
CA LYS A 23 -5.56 5.17 8.41
C LYS A 23 -6.64 4.41 9.19
N VAL A 24 -7.39 3.56 8.51
CA VAL A 24 -8.51 2.81 9.08
C VAL A 24 -8.15 1.34 9.25
N THR A 25 -8.46 0.77 10.40
CA THR A 25 -8.46 -0.69 10.62
C THR A 25 -9.90 -1.17 10.72
N ASN A 26 -10.28 -2.12 9.88
CA ASN A 26 -11.63 -2.67 9.87
C ASN A 26 -11.70 -4.06 10.49
N TYR A 27 -12.85 -4.35 11.11
CA TYR A 27 -13.10 -5.56 11.85
C TYR A 27 -14.39 -6.24 11.37
N ILE A 28 -14.42 -7.57 11.45
CA ILE A 28 -15.64 -8.38 11.38
C ILE A 28 -15.66 -9.25 12.63
N ASN A 29 -16.76 -9.19 13.39
CA ASN A 29 -16.90 -9.91 14.66
C ASN A 29 -15.69 -9.70 15.60
N ASN A 30 -15.31 -8.45 15.80
CA ASN A 30 -14.16 -8.02 16.62
C ASN A 30 -12.79 -8.56 16.17
N LYS A 31 -12.68 -9.12 14.97
CA LYS A 31 -11.42 -9.61 14.41
C LYS A 31 -10.95 -8.70 13.27
N PRO A 32 -9.66 -8.30 13.28
CA PRO A 32 -9.14 -7.45 12.23
C PRO A 32 -9.07 -8.24 10.91
N ILE A 33 -9.59 -7.62 9.85
CA ILE A 33 -9.54 -8.15 8.48
C ILE A 33 -8.57 -7.36 7.61
N LEU A 34 -8.06 -6.25 8.12
CA LEU A 34 -7.11 -5.37 7.45
C LEU A 34 -5.87 -5.22 8.35
N CYS A 35 -4.73 -5.65 7.85
CA CYS A 35 -3.44 -5.66 8.54
C CYS A 35 -2.37 -4.90 7.78
N GLY A 36 -1.60 -4.05 8.46
CA GLY A 36 -0.54 -3.22 7.88
C GLY A 36 0.89 -3.61 8.29
N SER A 37 1.05 -4.65 9.11
CA SER A 37 2.36 -5.12 9.58
C SER A 37 2.36 -6.63 9.81
N PHE A 38 3.56 -7.24 9.85
CA PHE A 38 3.68 -8.67 10.18
C PHE A 38 3.17 -9.01 11.58
N ALA A 39 3.34 -8.11 12.55
CA ALA A 39 2.80 -8.31 13.89
C ALA A 39 1.26 -8.38 13.91
N GLN A 40 0.60 -7.68 13.00
CA GLN A 40 -0.85 -7.73 12.86
C GLN A 40 -1.32 -8.92 12.01
N LEU A 41 -0.49 -9.44 11.10
CA LEU A 41 -0.85 -10.53 10.19
C LEU A 41 -1.36 -11.78 10.91
N ASP A 42 -0.74 -12.16 12.03
CA ASP A 42 -1.19 -13.32 12.80
C ASP A 42 -2.58 -13.10 13.43
N LYS A 43 -2.96 -11.83 13.69
CA LYS A 43 -4.32 -11.50 14.13
C LYS A 43 -5.33 -11.63 12.99
N CYS A 44 -4.99 -11.17 11.77
CA CYS A 44 -5.83 -11.36 10.59
C CYS A 44 -5.96 -12.84 10.22
N LEU A 45 -4.88 -13.62 10.33
CA LEU A 45 -4.91 -15.06 10.06
C LEU A 45 -5.82 -15.82 11.03
N ARG A 46 -5.91 -15.40 12.29
CA ARG A 46 -6.85 -16.00 13.25
C ARG A 46 -8.29 -15.90 12.76
N TYR A 47 -8.70 -14.77 12.21
CA TYR A 47 -10.01 -14.60 11.58
C TYR A 47 -10.30 -15.70 10.53
N LEU A 48 -9.32 -16.00 9.65
CA LEU A 48 -9.50 -17.03 8.62
C LEU A 48 -9.45 -18.46 9.17
N LYS A 49 -8.80 -18.70 10.30
CA LYS A 49 -8.66 -20.05 10.88
C LYS A 49 -9.82 -20.45 11.79
N GLU A 50 -10.41 -19.48 12.48
CA GLU A 50 -11.46 -19.77 13.47
C GLU A 50 -12.81 -20.07 12.84
N LYS A 51 -13.08 -19.60 11.63
CA LYS A 51 -14.24 -19.99 10.85
C LYS A 51 -13.78 -20.89 9.69
N ASN A 52 -14.39 -22.01 9.54
CA ASN A 52 -14.10 -22.93 8.42
C ASN A 52 -14.71 -22.39 7.13
N PHE A 53 -14.05 -21.41 6.54
CA PHE A 53 -14.46 -20.81 5.28
C PHE A 53 -14.25 -21.79 4.12
N ASN A 54 -15.23 -21.89 3.22
CA ASN A 54 -15.17 -22.71 2.02
C ASN A 54 -14.07 -22.22 1.06
N LYS A 55 -13.85 -20.90 1.01
CA LYS A 55 -12.80 -20.27 0.23
C LYS A 55 -12.12 -19.15 1.01
N LYS A 56 -10.85 -18.92 0.75
CA LYS A 56 -10.05 -17.91 1.41
C LYS A 56 -9.38 -17.01 0.38
N ILE A 57 -9.54 -15.72 0.55
CA ILE A 57 -9.06 -14.68 -0.36
C ILE A 57 -8.04 -13.79 0.36
N LEU A 58 -6.91 -13.54 -0.30
CA LEU A 58 -5.93 -12.57 0.14
C LEU A 58 -5.94 -11.37 -0.80
N TRP A 59 -6.11 -10.18 -0.24
CA TRP A 59 -5.96 -8.92 -0.96
C TRP A 59 -4.74 -8.19 -0.42
N ILE A 60 -3.68 -8.05 -1.23
CA ILE A 60 -2.47 -7.30 -0.86
C ILE A 60 -2.46 -5.99 -1.61
N GLY A 61 -2.05 -4.90 -0.98
CA GLY A 61 -1.90 -3.62 -1.65
C GLY A 61 -1.20 -2.55 -0.81
N ASN A 62 -1.19 -1.35 -1.34
CA ASN A 62 -0.59 -0.18 -0.71
C ASN A 62 -1.59 0.58 0.19
N SER A 63 -1.21 1.80 0.59
CA SER A 63 -2.02 2.66 1.47
C SER A 63 -3.41 2.98 0.92
N GLN A 64 -3.66 2.88 -0.38
CA GLN A 64 -4.98 3.09 -0.97
C GLN A 64 -6.04 2.14 -0.39
N LEU A 65 -5.65 0.97 0.13
CA LEU A 65 -6.59 0.02 0.72
C LEU A 65 -6.93 0.30 2.19
N ASN A 66 -6.07 1.02 2.92
CA ASN A 66 -6.24 1.27 4.34
C ASN A 66 -6.29 2.74 4.74
N SER A 67 -6.12 3.66 3.80
CA SER A 67 -6.14 5.09 4.06
C SER A 67 -7.29 5.75 3.30
N VAL A 68 -8.09 6.53 4.01
CA VAL A 68 -9.31 7.17 3.49
C VAL A 68 -9.20 8.68 3.66
N ASN A 69 -9.40 9.40 2.57
CA ASN A 69 -9.42 10.84 2.58
C ASN A 69 -10.72 11.36 3.22
N GLN A 70 -10.63 12.34 4.10
CA GLN A 70 -11.76 12.85 4.89
C GLN A 70 -12.55 11.74 5.61
N GLY A 71 -11.82 10.75 6.11
CA GLY A 71 -12.40 9.62 6.83
C GLY A 71 -12.51 9.87 8.32
N ASN A 72 -13.26 8.99 8.99
CA ASN A 72 -13.33 8.90 10.44
C ASN A 72 -12.84 7.53 10.88
N LEU A 73 -11.97 7.47 11.89
CA LEU A 73 -11.33 6.24 12.38
C LEU A 73 -12.34 5.15 12.75
N ASP A 74 -13.42 5.53 13.41
CA ASP A 74 -14.35 4.60 14.05
C ASP A 74 -15.45 4.12 13.11
N THR A 75 -15.88 4.96 12.18
CA THR A 75 -17.07 4.71 11.36
C THR A 75 -16.78 4.41 9.90
N THR A 76 -15.66 4.88 9.35
CA THR A 76 -15.35 4.75 7.93
C THR A 76 -15.08 3.30 7.52
N LYS A 77 -15.70 2.87 6.43
CA LYS A 77 -15.57 1.53 5.86
C LYS A 77 -14.75 1.54 4.57
N THR A 78 -13.62 0.85 4.58
CA THR A 78 -12.78 0.68 3.38
C THR A 78 -13.40 -0.28 2.36
N ALA A 79 -12.85 -0.32 1.15
CA ALA A 79 -13.22 -1.30 0.14
C ALA A 79 -13.06 -2.74 0.65
N SER A 80 -11.95 -3.02 1.35
CA SER A 80 -11.68 -4.35 1.92
C SER A 80 -12.72 -4.76 2.96
N HIS A 81 -13.18 -3.83 3.82
CA HIS A 81 -14.26 -4.13 4.78
C HIS A 81 -15.55 -4.51 4.05
N ARG A 82 -15.94 -3.73 3.03
CA ARG A 82 -17.18 -3.95 2.27
C ARG A 82 -17.16 -5.30 1.54
N VAL A 83 -16.03 -5.64 0.93
CA VAL A 83 -15.85 -6.93 0.25
C VAL A 83 -15.84 -8.07 1.26
N SER A 84 -15.09 -7.97 2.34
CA SER A 84 -15.03 -9.00 3.39
C SER A 84 -16.40 -9.27 4.00
N LYS A 85 -17.17 -8.21 4.32
CA LYS A 85 -18.52 -8.34 4.87
C LYS A 85 -19.48 -9.03 3.91
N TYR A 86 -19.47 -8.62 2.63
CA TYR A 86 -20.32 -9.22 1.60
C TYR A 86 -20.08 -10.73 1.43
N PHE A 87 -18.83 -11.17 1.50
CA PHE A 87 -18.48 -12.58 1.34
C PHE A 87 -18.52 -13.39 2.63
N TYR A 88 -18.49 -12.74 3.80
CA TYR A 88 -18.59 -13.41 5.09
C TYR A 88 -19.87 -14.24 5.23
N ASP A 89 -21.00 -13.68 4.81
CA ASP A 89 -22.32 -14.34 4.87
C ASP A 89 -22.42 -15.50 3.86
N LYS A 90 -21.56 -15.53 2.84
CA LYS A 90 -21.41 -16.60 1.85
C LYS A 90 -20.38 -17.66 2.25
N ASN A 91 -19.93 -17.64 3.49
CA ASN A 91 -18.88 -18.52 4.01
C ASN A 91 -17.54 -18.44 3.24
N ILE A 92 -17.16 -17.23 2.79
CA ILE A 92 -15.91 -16.94 2.12
C ILE A 92 -15.13 -15.92 2.96
N GLY A 93 -13.91 -16.27 3.35
CA GLY A 93 -13.04 -15.42 4.16
C GLY A 93 -12.14 -14.55 3.31
N LEU A 94 -12.12 -13.23 3.56
CA LEU A 94 -11.18 -12.31 2.91
C LEU A 94 -10.40 -11.52 3.96
N ILE A 95 -9.08 -11.52 3.85
CA ILE A 95 -8.20 -10.61 4.59
C ILE A 95 -7.43 -9.71 3.64
N THR A 96 -7.09 -8.54 4.13
CA THR A 96 -6.27 -7.56 3.38
C THR A 96 -4.97 -7.29 4.12
N PHE A 97 -3.88 -7.29 3.39
CA PHE A 97 -2.62 -6.72 3.85
C PHE A 97 -2.34 -5.44 3.07
N ALA A 98 -2.18 -4.31 3.77
CA ALA A 98 -1.91 -3.03 3.14
C ALA A 98 -0.78 -2.29 3.85
N ALA A 99 0.22 -1.87 3.11
CA ALA A 99 1.32 -1.07 3.63
C ALA A 99 1.66 0.09 2.67
N PRO A 100 2.07 1.27 3.18
CA PRO A 100 2.44 2.39 2.32
C PRO A 100 3.58 2.00 1.36
N ASN A 101 3.51 2.47 0.11
CA ASN A 101 4.58 2.32 -0.89
C ASN A 101 5.15 0.90 -0.98
N ILE A 102 4.28 -0.11 -0.96
CA ILE A 102 4.70 -1.52 -0.98
C ILE A 102 5.13 -1.94 -2.38
N SER A 103 6.37 -2.42 -2.51
CA SER A 103 6.92 -2.89 -3.80
C SER A 103 6.42 -4.30 -4.17
N PHE A 104 6.54 -4.68 -5.45
CA PHE A 104 6.25 -6.07 -5.86
C PHE A 104 7.26 -7.07 -5.28
N GLN A 105 8.46 -6.61 -4.91
CA GLN A 105 9.43 -7.43 -4.17
C GLN A 105 8.89 -7.77 -2.77
N GLU A 106 8.26 -6.81 -2.11
CA GLU A 106 7.62 -7.01 -0.81
C GLU A 106 6.37 -7.87 -0.90
N TYR A 107 5.56 -7.75 -1.98
CA TYR A 107 4.44 -8.68 -2.22
C TYR A 107 4.92 -10.14 -2.22
N SER A 108 6.06 -10.42 -2.86
CA SER A 108 6.62 -11.77 -2.88
C SER A 108 6.92 -12.30 -1.47
N VAL A 109 7.49 -11.46 -0.61
CA VAL A 109 7.80 -11.84 0.78
C VAL A 109 6.54 -12.12 1.58
N ILE A 110 5.53 -11.25 1.46
CA ILE A 110 4.26 -11.37 2.18
C ILE A 110 3.50 -12.62 1.74
N ILE A 111 3.37 -12.84 0.43
CA ILE A 111 2.70 -14.03 -0.12
C ILE A 111 3.40 -15.31 0.37
N ASN A 112 4.74 -15.35 0.30
CA ASN A 112 5.50 -16.50 0.76
C ASN A 112 5.34 -16.76 2.26
N TYR A 113 5.27 -15.71 3.08
CA TYR A 113 5.04 -15.84 4.51
C TYR A 113 3.63 -16.37 4.82
N LEU A 114 2.62 -15.79 4.19
CA LEU A 114 1.22 -16.14 4.44
C LEU A 114 0.90 -17.56 3.95
N LYS A 115 1.41 -17.95 2.79
CA LYS A 115 1.22 -19.30 2.24
C LYS A 115 1.84 -20.43 3.07
N LYS A 116 2.84 -20.15 3.88
CA LYS A 116 3.35 -21.14 4.86
C LYS A 116 2.39 -21.39 6.01
N LYS A 117 1.37 -20.55 6.17
CA LYS A 117 0.45 -20.60 7.32
C LYS A 117 -0.97 -20.95 6.96
N ILE A 118 -1.39 -20.65 5.72
CA ILE A 118 -2.75 -20.89 5.23
C ILE A 118 -2.75 -20.91 3.70
N ASP A 119 -3.59 -21.76 3.11
CA ASP A 119 -3.82 -21.78 1.69
C ASP A 119 -4.88 -20.76 1.28
N PHE A 120 -4.67 -20.11 0.15
CA PHE A 120 -5.59 -19.16 -0.45
C PHE A 120 -6.06 -19.69 -1.80
N ASP A 121 -7.36 -19.52 -2.07
CA ASP A 121 -7.96 -19.85 -3.37
C ASP A 121 -7.77 -18.73 -4.39
N ILE A 122 -7.80 -17.48 -3.91
CA ILE A 122 -7.69 -16.28 -4.74
C ILE A 122 -6.73 -15.29 -4.08
N ILE A 123 -5.86 -14.68 -4.90
CA ILE A 123 -5.03 -13.55 -4.49
C ILE A 123 -5.32 -12.35 -5.40
N ILE A 124 -5.55 -11.19 -4.79
CA ILE A 124 -5.84 -9.92 -5.47
C ILE A 124 -4.67 -8.98 -5.27
N LEU A 125 -4.12 -8.45 -6.37
CA LEU A 125 -2.95 -7.57 -6.39
C LEU A 125 -3.28 -6.30 -7.19
N PRO A 126 -3.31 -5.11 -6.58
CA PRO A 126 -3.33 -3.86 -7.29
C PRO A 126 -2.01 -3.63 -8.02
N LEU A 127 -2.10 -3.04 -9.18
CA LEU A 127 -0.99 -2.57 -9.98
C LEU A 127 -0.93 -1.05 -9.87
N VAL A 128 0.05 -0.55 -9.15
CA VAL A 128 0.29 0.88 -8.93
C VAL A 128 1.66 1.24 -9.50
N PHE A 129 1.69 2.28 -10.33
CA PHE A 129 2.93 2.69 -10.99
C PHE A 129 4.00 3.14 -10.00
N ASP A 130 3.62 3.90 -8.97
CA ASP A 130 4.56 4.35 -7.93
C ASP A 130 5.19 3.18 -7.16
N ASP A 131 4.46 2.09 -6.92
CA ASP A 131 4.98 0.91 -6.23
C ASP A 131 6.14 0.23 -7.01
N THR A 132 6.22 0.45 -8.34
CA THR A 132 7.34 -0.04 -9.17
C THR A 132 8.61 0.77 -9.03
N ARG A 133 8.57 1.91 -8.34
CA ARG A 133 9.71 2.82 -8.11
C ARG A 133 10.39 2.58 -6.77
N GLU A 134 9.83 1.72 -5.92
CA GLU A 134 10.39 1.34 -4.63
C GLU A 134 11.37 0.17 -4.81
N ASP A 135 12.56 0.25 -4.20
CA ASP A 135 13.59 -0.80 -4.30
C ASP A 135 13.73 -1.59 -3.01
N GLY A 136 13.85 -2.90 -3.18
CA GLY A 136 14.16 -3.82 -2.09
C GLY A 136 12.97 -4.19 -1.22
N VAL A 137 13.29 -4.74 -0.05
CA VAL A 137 12.35 -5.22 0.97
C VAL A 137 12.68 -4.53 2.29
N ARG A 138 11.69 -3.88 2.88
CA ARG A 138 11.87 -3.20 4.17
C ARG A 138 12.22 -4.19 5.30
N LYS A 139 13.08 -3.75 6.22
CA LYS A 139 13.51 -4.56 7.37
C LYS A 139 12.33 -5.09 8.21
N SER A 140 11.25 -4.31 8.29
CA SER A 140 10.02 -4.70 8.97
C SER A 140 9.33 -5.93 8.36
N PHE A 141 9.61 -6.23 7.07
CA PHE A 141 9.05 -7.39 6.36
C PHE A 141 10.00 -8.59 6.31
N LEU A 142 11.17 -8.49 6.95
CA LEU A 142 12.11 -9.60 7.01
C LEU A 142 11.87 -10.43 8.26
N ILE A 143 11.65 -11.72 8.06
CA ILE A 143 11.55 -12.69 9.14
C ILE A 143 12.94 -12.85 9.78
N LYS A 144 13.01 -13.04 11.10
CA LYS A 144 14.28 -13.14 11.86
C LYS A 144 15.35 -14.04 11.22
N LYS A 145 14.96 -15.08 10.46
CA LYS A 145 15.89 -15.99 9.75
C LYS A 145 16.54 -15.40 8.49
N GLU A 146 15.93 -14.37 7.89
CA GLU A 146 16.42 -13.77 6.64
C GLU A 146 17.24 -12.48 6.87
N LYS A 147 17.36 -12.06 8.14
CA LYS A 147 18.09 -10.82 8.52
C LYS A 147 19.59 -10.84 8.17
N ASN A 148 20.15 -12.00 7.86
CA ASN A 148 21.58 -12.18 7.55
C ASN A 148 21.90 -12.19 6.05
N LYS A 149 20.92 -12.02 5.16
CA LYS A 149 21.19 -11.87 3.72
C LYS A 149 21.40 -10.40 3.39
N ASN A 150 22.33 -10.11 2.48
CA ASN A 150 22.56 -8.75 1.95
C ASN A 150 21.25 -8.16 1.43
N ILE A 151 20.61 -7.34 2.27
CA ILE A 151 19.32 -6.73 2.01
C ILE A 151 19.58 -5.42 1.28
N GLN A 152 19.07 -5.31 0.06
CA GLN A 152 19.00 -4.03 -0.60
C GLN A 152 18.01 -3.14 0.16
N LYS A 153 18.46 -1.96 0.56
CA LYS A 153 17.60 -0.96 1.20
C LYS A 153 16.72 -0.30 0.15
N THR A 154 15.48 0.01 0.50
CA THR A 154 14.64 0.88 -0.32
C THR A 154 15.28 2.26 -0.43
N LEU A 155 14.96 3.03 -1.48
CA LEU A 155 15.45 4.42 -1.62
C LEU A 155 15.07 5.27 -0.40
N GLN A 156 13.89 5.03 0.15
CA GLN A 156 13.43 5.68 1.37
C GLN A 156 14.29 5.26 2.57
N GLU A 157 14.56 3.97 2.77
CA GLU A 157 15.42 3.47 3.86
C GLU A 157 16.89 3.91 3.70
N ILE A 158 17.38 4.10 2.47
CA ILE A 158 18.74 4.63 2.25
C ILE A 158 18.82 6.09 2.68
N SER A 159 17.84 6.91 2.31
CA SER A 159 17.80 8.31 2.71
C SER A 159 17.57 8.46 4.22
N GLU A 160 16.65 7.72 4.78
CA GLU A 160 16.34 7.69 6.21
C GLU A 160 17.50 7.12 7.04
N SER A 161 18.16 6.04 6.58
CA SER A 161 19.17 5.34 7.39
C SER A 161 20.41 6.16 7.68
N LYS A 162 20.85 7.03 6.75
CA LYS A 162 22.03 7.89 6.99
C LYS A 162 21.76 8.93 8.06
N ILE A 163 20.54 9.50 8.05
CA ILE A 163 20.11 10.51 9.02
C ILE A 163 19.78 9.85 10.35
N ILE A 164 19.09 8.69 10.34
CA ILE A 164 18.78 7.90 11.55
C ILE A 164 20.07 7.47 12.26
N LEU A 165 21.04 6.93 11.54
CA LEU A 165 22.32 6.52 12.14
C LEU A 165 23.07 7.68 12.78
N TYR A 166 23.00 8.86 12.19
CA TYR A 166 23.60 10.06 12.77
C TYR A 166 22.85 10.50 14.04
N LEU A 167 21.51 10.53 14.00
CA LEU A 167 20.68 10.92 15.14
C LEU A 167 20.69 9.86 16.26
N ASP A 168 20.72 8.56 15.91
CA ASP A 168 20.81 7.45 16.87
C ASP A 168 22.11 7.50 17.68
N LYS A 169 23.18 7.98 17.08
CA LYS A 169 24.48 8.13 17.74
C LYS A 169 24.51 9.30 18.73
N HIS A 170 23.68 10.33 18.52
CA HIS A 170 23.79 11.61 19.25
C HIS A 170 22.58 11.94 20.13
N ILE A 171 21.44 11.23 20.02
CA ILE A 171 20.20 11.55 20.76
C ILE A 171 19.64 10.26 21.43
N LYS A 172 19.77 10.18 22.76
CA LYS A 172 19.35 9.03 23.58
C LYS A 172 17.96 9.13 24.22
N TRP A 173 16.94 9.65 23.53
CA TRP A 173 15.62 9.86 24.15
C TRP A 173 14.53 9.01 23.46
N ASN A 174 14.01 8.00 24.17
CA ASN A 174 13.20 6.97 23.54
C ASN A 174 11.82 7.41 23.02
N ASP A 175 11.04 8.19 23.74
CA ASP A 175 9.66 8.53 23.34
C ASP A 175 9.53 9.86 22.58
N ILE A 176 10.33 10.85 22.95
CA ILE A 176 10.43 12.14 22.24
C ILE A 176 11.11 11.97 20.89
N ARG A 177 11.93 10.92 20.75
CA ARG A 177 12.76 10.61 19.60
C ARG A 177 11.95 10.32 18.34
N SER A 178 10.89 9.52 18.42
CA SER A 178 10.09 9.13 17.24
C SER A 178 9.32 10.32 16.66
N ALA A 179 8.76 11.18 17.51
CA ALA A 179 8.08 12.40 17.09
C ALA A 179 9.04 13.45 16.53
N ALA A 180 10.20 13.63 17.17
CA ALA A 180 11.26 14.52 16.69
C ALA A 180 11.82 14.08 15.36
N GLN A 181 12.08 12.77 15.19
CA GLN A 181 12.52 12.19 13.93
C GLN A 181 11.47 12.42 12.83
N GLY A 182 10.19 12.17 13.10
CA GLY A 182 9.12 12.42 12.15
C GLY A 182 9.08 13.86 11.65
N LYS A 183 9.16 14.84 12.57
CA LYS A 183 9.19 16.27 12.22
C LYS A 183 10.43 16.68 11.42
N ILE A 184 11.62 16.16 11.79
CA ILE A 184 12.85 16.40 11.07
C ILE A 184 12.78 15.83 9.64
N TYR A 185 12.27 14.62 9.48
CA TYR A 185 12.11 14.02 8.15
C TYR A 185 11.11 14.77 7.29
N THR A 186 9.96 15.16 7.86
CA THR A 186 8.97 15.98 7.16
C THR A 186 9.61 17.29 6.70
N PHE A 187 10.33 17.98 7.57
CA PHE A 187 11.03 19.22 7.22
C PHE A 187 12.08 19.02 6.13
N LEU A 188 12.90 18.00 6.22
CA LEU A 188 13.92 17.70 5.19
C LEU A 188 13.27 17.31 3.85
N TYR A 189 12.19 16.54 3.89
CA TYR A 189 11.42 16.17 2.72
C TYR A 189 10.79 17.42 2.06
N GLN A 190 10.16 18.27 2.84
CA GLN A 190 9.56 19.52 2.37
C GLN A 190 10.61 20.50 1.83
N SER A 191 11.78 20.61 2.50
CA SER A 191 12.90 21.44 2.08
C SER A 191 13.44 20.98 0.74
N ARG A 192 13.65 19.67 0.57
CA ARG A 192 14.08 19.09 -0.71
C ARG A 192 13.08 19.43 -1.82
N ASN A 193 11.79 19.22 -1.58
CA ASN A 193 10.76 19.46 -2.57
C ASN A 193 10.63 20.95 -2.91
N PHE A 194 10.88 21.85 -1.94
CA PHE A 194 10.94 23.28 -2.17
C PHE A 194 12.14 23.67 -3.04
N VAL A 195 13.34 23.21 -2.69
CA VAL A 195 14.59 23.51 -3.44
C VAL A 195 14.53 23.00 -4.88
N PHE A 196 14.03 21.77 -5.08
CA PHE A 196 13.95 21.15 -6.41
C PHE A 196 12.62 21.40 -7.12
N ASN A 197 11.78 22.27 -6.59
CA ASN A 197 10.45 22.59 -7.13
C ASN A 197 9.59 21.37 -7.47
N ILE A 198 9.63 20.32 -6.63
CA ILE A 198 8.85 19.11 -6.80
C ILE A 198 7.41 19.36 -6.32
N ASN A 199 6.44 19.18 -7.21
CA ASN A 199 5.01 19.33 -6.96
C ASN A 199 4.30 17.97 -7.01
N PRO A 200 3.08 17.84 -6.46
CA PRO A 200 2.27 16.63 -6.61
C PRO A 200 2.04 16.23 -8.07
N THR A 201 1.93 17.24 -8.96
CA THR A 201 1.74 17.06 -10.41
C THR A 201 3.05 16.93 -11.19
N SER A 202 4.22 16.97 -10.52
CA SER A 202 5.51 16.75 -11.19
C SER A 202 5.56 15.36 -11.81
N THR A 203 5.96 15.29 -13.07
CA THR A 203 5.98 14.03 -13.82
C THR A 203 6.98 13.05 -13.24
N ARG A 204 6.48 11.93 -12.78
CA ARG A 204 7.25 10.79 -12.27
C ARG A 204 7.56 9.83 -13.41
N LYS A 205 8.82 9.41 -13.46
CA LYS A 205 9.31 8.44 -14.46
C LYS A 205 9.74 7.15 -13.79
N PHE A 206 9.94 6.09 -14.55
CA PHE A 206 10.56 4.91 -14.00
C PHE A 206 12.00 5.22 -13.56
N ILE A 207 12.44 4.44 -12.59
CA ILE A 207 13.86 4.19 -12.33
C ILE A 207 14.11 2.81 -12.90
N LYS A 208 14.61 2.76 -14.15
CA LYS A 208 14.64 1.53 -14.96
C LYS A 208 15.14 0.27 -14.22
N PRO A 209 16.28 0.28 -13.50
CA PRO A 209 16.74 -0.91 -12.79
C PRO A 209 15.78 -1.36 -11.68
N ILE A 210 15.10 -0.40 -11.01
CA ILE A 210 14.15 -0.70 -9.94
C ILE A 210 12.85 -1.24 -10.53
N PHE A 211 12.38 -0.61 -11.60
CA PHE A 211 11.22 -1.09 -12.34
C PHE A 211 11.39 -2.53 -12.81
N ASP A 212 12.53 -2.85 -13.45
CA ASP A 212 12.81 -4.19 -13.95
C ASP A 212 12.84 -5.24 -12.81
N LYS A 213 13.42 -4.91 -11.65
CA LYS A 213 13.39 -5.79 -10.46
C LYS A 213 11.96 -6.03 -9.95
N ASN A 214 11.14 -4.99 -9.93
CA ASN A 214 9.75 -5.12 -9.50
C ASN A 214 8.93 -5.95 -10.48
N ILE A 215 9.08 -5.71 -11.77
CA ILE A 215 8.40 -6.51 -12.80
C ILE A 215 8.84 -7.97 -12.76
N LEU A 216 10.13 -8.24 -12.60
CA LEU A 216 10.63 -9.61 -12.42
C LEU A 216 10.05 -10.27 -11.16
N SER A 217 9.86 -9.51 -10.09
CA SER A 217 9.24 -10.02 -8.86
C SER A 217 7.77 -10.33 -9.07
N LEU A 218 7.01 -9.46 -9.76
CA LEU A 218 5.64 -9.74 -10.15
C LEU A 218 5.55 -11.00 -11.03
N GLU A 219 6.41 -11.13 -12.02
CA GLU A 219 6.47 -12.32 -12.88
C GLU A 219 6.72 -13.61 -12.09
N LYS A 220 7.67 -13.59 -11.15
CA LYS A 220 7.93 -14.73 -10.25
C LYS A 220 6.73 -15.09 -9.39
N ILE A 221 6.01 -14.08 -8.87
CA ILE A 221 4.76 -14.27 -8.11
C ILE A 221 3.73 -14.98 -8.99
N LEU A 222 3.44 -14.44 -10.18
CA LEU A 222 2.43 -14.99 -11.08
C LEU A 222 2.76 -16.41 -11.51
N LYS A 223 4.03 -16.68 -11.88
CA LYS A 223 4.50 -18.03 -12.23
C LYS A 223 4.28 -19.02 -11.09
N LYS A 224 4.59 -18.61 -9.85
CA LYS A 224 4.40 -19.44 -8.67
C LYS A 224 2.91 -19.71 -8.41
N LEU A 225 2.08 -18.67 -8.39
CA LEU A 225 0.64 -18.80 -8.12
C LEU A 225 -0.07 -19.66 -9.19
N LYS A 226 0.31 -19.51 -10.46
CA LYS A 226 -0.16 -20.39 -11.54
C LYS A 226 0.21 -21.86 -11.29
N LYS A 227 1.47 -22.15 -10.90
CA LYS A 227 1.92 -23.53 -10.60
C LYS A 227 1.12 -24.14 -9.43
N GLU A 228 0.66 -23.33 -8.52
CA GLU A 228 -0.10 -23.74 -7.33
C GLU A 228 -1.62 -23.68 -7.54
N ASN A 229 -2.08 -23.43 -8.77
CA ASN A 229 -3.50 -23.32 -9.15
C ASN A 229 -4.29 -22.25 -8.37
N ILE A 230 -3.60 -21.20 -7.90
CA ILE A 230 -4.23 -20.09 -7.18
C ILE A 230 -4.74 -19.07 -8.21
N LYS A 231 -6.04 -18.81 -8.21
CA LYS A 231 -6.61 -17.76 -9.05
C LYS A 231 -6.03 -16.40 -8.66
N THR A 232 -5.48 -15.68 -9.62
CA THR A 232 -4.83 -14.39 -9.37
C THR A 232 -5.55 -13.29 -10.12
N ILE A 233 -5.94 -12.24 -9.41
CA ILE A 233 -6.58 -11.04 -9.97
C ILE A 233 -5.57 -9.91 -9.91
N LEU A 234 -5.23 -9.34 -11.06
CA LEU A 234 -4.48 -8.11 -11.18
C LEU A 234 -5.43 -6.99 -11.59
N TYR A 235 -5.34 -5.85 -10.93
CA TYR A 235 -6.10 -4.68 -11.38
C TYR A 235 -5.23 -3.42 -11.33
N VAL A 236 -5.32 -2.59 -12.37
CA VAL A 236 -4.76 -1.23 -12.33
C VAL A 236 -5.56 -0.45 -11.31
N ALA A 237 -4.88 0.05 -10.28
CA ALA A 237 -5.53 0.73 -9.17
C ALA A 237 -6.19 2.05 -9.61
N PRO A 238 -7.28 2.47 -8.96
CA PRO A 238 -7.87 3.79 -9.23
C PRO A 238 -6.84 4.89 -9.13
N LEU A 239 -6.89 5.81 -10.08
CA LEU A 239 -6.02 6.98 -10.17
C LEU A 239 -6.88 8.21 -10.39
N ARG A 240 -6.53 9.31 -9.72
CA ARG A 240 -7.20 10.60 -9.91
C ARG A 240 -7.02 11.10 -11.32
N ASN A 241 -8.10 11.43 -12.02
CA ASN A 241 -8.11 11.76 -13.45
C ASN A 241 -8.78 13.09 -13.80
N ASP A 242 -9.27 13.86 -12.81
CA ASP A 242 -9.82 15.21 -12.98
C ASP A 242 -8.73 16.29 -13.09
N ILE A 243 -7.48 15.91 -12.84
CA ILE A 243 -6.29 16.73 -12.98
C ILE A 243 -5.21 15.93 -13.69
N LYS A 244 -4.19 16.62 -14.22
CA LYS A 244 -3.08 15.97 -14.91
C LYS A 244 -2.43 14.91 -14.02
N ILE A 245 -2.40 13.67 -14.46
CA ILE A 245 -1.75 12.57 -13.76
C ILE A 245 -0.24 12.81 -13.64
N PRO A 246 0.39 12.48 -12.50
CA PRO A 246 1.80 12.76 -12.26
C PRO A 246 2.72 11.69 -12.86
N TYR A 247 2.38 11.15 -14.02
CA TYR A 247 3.17 10.11 -14.70
C TYR A 247 3.48 10.49 -16.14
N SER A 248 4.62 10.02 -16.65
CA SER A 248 4.89 10.00 -18.08
C SER A 248 3.88 9.09 -18.77
N GLU A 249 3.10 9.62 -19.73
CA GLU A 249 2.05 8.84 -20.40
C GLU A 249 2.63 7.63 -21.14
N ILE A 250 3.80 7.78 -21.74
CA ILE A 250 4.49 6.70 -22.45
C ILE A 250 4.85 5.58 -21.47
N GLU A 251 5.47 5.92 -20.34
CA GLU A 251 5.91 4.94 -19.35
C GLU A 251 4.73 4.30 -18.61
N TYR A 252 3.70 5.06 -18.30
CA TYR A 252 2.50 4.55 -17.67
C TYR A 252 1.71 3.60 -18.60
N SER A 253 1.61 3.94 -19.88
CA SER A 253 1.02 3.06 -20.89
C SER A 253 1.85 1.79 -21.09
N TYR A 254 3.18 1.90 -21.09
CA TYR A 254 4.08 0.75 -21.12
C TYR A 254 3.86 -0.16 -19.91
N PHE A 255 3.81 0.40 -18.71
CA PHE A 255 3.53 -0.33 -17.46
C PHE A 255 2.21 -1.12 -17.55
N LYS A 256 1.11 -0.49 -17.95
CA LYS A 256 -0.20 -1.15 -18.08
C LYS A 256 -0.16 -2.29 -19.12
N ARG A 257 0.42 -2.03 -20.28
CA ARG A 257 0.56 -3.04 -21.32
C ARG A 257 1.43 -4.21 -20.89
N HIS A 258 2.56 -3.93 -20.24
CA HIS A 258 3.50 -4.96 -19.79
C HIS A 258 2.88 -5.85 -18.71
N THR A 259 2.22 -5.27 -17.72
CA THR A 259 1.53 -6.03 -16.66
C THR A 259 0.34 -6.83 -17.19
N LYS A 260 -0.40 -6.31 -18.19
CA LYS A 260 -1.44 -7.05 -18.90
C LYS A 260 -0.87 -8.27 -19.63
N ASN A 261 0.25 -8.11 -20.33
CA ASN A 261 0.93 -9.22 -21.02
C ASN A 261 1.39 -10.31 -20.03
N LEU A 262 1.95 -9.93 -18.88
CA LEU A 262 2.29 -10.88 -17.81
C LEU A 262 1.05 -11.61 -17.30
N SER A 263 -0.06 -10.91 -17.11
CA SER A 263 -1.32 -11.51 -16.70
C SER A 263 -1.76 -12.59 -17.70
N THR A 264 -1.75 -12.31 -18.99
CA THR A 264 -2.08 -13.28 -20.05
C THR A 264 -1.12 -14.48 -20.04
N LYS A 265 0.19 -14.22 -19.97
CA LYS A 265 1.24 -15.27 -19.93
C LYS A 265 1.04 -16.26 -18.78
N TYR A 266 0.60 -15.77 -17.63
CA TYR A 266 0.42 -16.60 -16.44
C TYR A 266 -1.04 -16.93 -16.13
N SER A 267 -1.97 -16.74 -17.07
CA SER A 267 -3.39 -17.07 -16.93
C SER A 267 -4.04 -16.42 -15.72
N SER A 268 -3.65 -15.18 -15.43
CA SER A 268 -4.24 -14.35 -14.38
C SER A 268 -5.33 -13.45 -14.96
N TYR A 269 -6.25 -13.01 -14.16
CA TYR A 269 -7.31 -12.08 -14.56
C TYR A 269 -6.81 -10.65 -14.46
N PHE A 270 -6.97 -9.87 -15.52
CA PHE A 270 -6.55 -8.47 -15.56
C PHE A 270 -7.75 -7.53 -15.72
N TYR A 271 -7.82 -6.53 -14.85
CA TYR A 271 -8.85 -5.48 -14.91
C TYR A 271 -8.21 -4.10 -14.88
N ASN A 272 -8.68 -3.19 -15.71
CA ASN A 272 -8.30 -1.79 -15.61
C ASN A 272 -9.37 -1.02 -14.84
N LEU A 273 -9.07 -0.67 -13.58
CA LEU A 273 -9.97 0.07 -12.70
C LEU A 273 -9.51 1.52 -12.48
N GLU A 274 -8.57 2.03 -13.31
CA GLU A 274 -7.96 3.34 -13.09
C GLU A 274 -8.97 4.50 -13.03
N ASN A 275 -10.05 4.43 -13.79
CA ASN A 275 -11.02 5.51 -13.95
C ASN A 275 -12.34 5.31 -13.21
N ILE A 276 -12.45 4.30 -12.33
CA ILE A 276 -13.71 3.99 -11.68
C ILE A 276 -14.13 4.98 -10.59
N VAL A 277 -13.16 5.72 -10.02
CA VAL A 277 -13.44 6.70 -8.94
C VAL A 277 -13.47 8.11 -9.52
N PRO A 278 -14.63 8.77 -9.53
CA PRO A 278 -14.76 10.15 -10.03
C PRO A 278 -13.86 11.14 -9.28
N GLY A 279 -13.42 12.20 -9.96
CA GLY A 279 -12.50 13.21 -9.44
C GLY A 279 -12.93 13.86 -8.12
N PHE A 280 -14.23 14.16 -7.96
CA PHE A 280 -14.77 14.78 -6.73
C PHE A 280 -14.73 13.88 -5.49
N LEU A 281 -14.48 12.59 -5.64
CA LEU A 281 -14.29 11.64 -4.54
C LEU A 281 -12.84 11.53 -4.08
N TRP A 282 -11.93 12.27 -4.68
CA TRP A 282 -10.57 12.43 -4.19
C TRP A 282 -10.50 13.68 -3.31
N GLY A 283 -9.48 13.77 -2.48
CA GLY A 283 -9.34 14.89 -1.56
C GLY A 283 -7.96 15.54 -1.66
N LYS A 284 -7.52 16.05 -0.52
CA LYS A 284 -6.22 16.65 -0.31
C LYS A 284 -5.44 15.85 0.74
N LYS A 285 -4.16 16.05 0.82
CA LYS A 285 -3.27 15.52 1.85
C LYS A 285 -2.35 16.64 2.34
N ALA A 286 -1.55 16.38 3.36
CA ALA A 286 -0.55 17.34 3.83
C ALA A 286 0.36 17.80 2.68
N GLY A 287 0.68 19.09 2.71
CA GLY A 287 1.58 19.69 1.73
C GLY A 287 2.99 19.11 1.81
N THR A 288 3.54 18.79 0.65
CA THR A 288 4.89 18.24 0.53
C THR A 288 5.98 19.29 0.35
N LYS A 289 5.63 20.58 0.40
CA LYS A 289 6.57 21.72 0.35
C LYS A 289 6.42 22.60 1.58
N ILE A 290 7.48 23.30 1.94
CA ILE A 290 7.43 24.34 2.97
C ILE A 290 6.46 25.44 2.53
N GLY A 291 5.58 25.88 3.44
CA GLY A 291 4.60 26.92 3.21
C GLY A 291 3.36 26.47 2.43
N VAL A 292 3.19 25.17 2.21
CA VAL A 292 1.99 24.57 1.59
C VAL A 292 1.32 23.68 2.62
N ASP A 293 0.14 24.10 3.12
CA ASP A 293 -0.57 23.33 4.15
C ASP A 293 -1.16 22.04 3.59
N THR A 294 -1.82 22.12 2.44
CA THR A 294 -2.44 20.96 1.79
C THR A 294 -2.19 20.94 0.29
N GLU A 295 -2.13 19.74 -0.28
CA GLU A 295 -2.00 19.52 -1.72
C GLU A 295 -2.96 18.44 -2.21
N VAL A 296 -3.13 18.33 -3.53
CA VAL A 296 -3.98 17.32 -4.14
C VAL A 296 -3.47 15.91 -3.84
N ASP A 297 -4.38 15.02 -3.46
CA ASP A 297 -4.07 13.61 -3.25
C ASP A 297 -4.43 12.79 -4.49
N PHE A 298 -3.46 12.00 -4.98
CA PHE A 298 -3.62 11.10 -6.14
C PHE A 298 -3.84 9.65 -5.74
N MET A 299 -3.72 9.33 -4.46
CA MET A 299 -3.68 7.95 -3.99
C MET A 299 -4.87 7.60 -3.09
N HIS A 300 -5.36 8.56 -2.30
CA HIS A 300 -6.38 8.28 -1.29
C HIS A 300 -7.68 8.99 -1.66
N PHE A 301 -8.73 8.21 -1.79
CA PHE A 301 -10.08 8.70 -2.05
C PHE A 301 -10.94 8.60 -0.79
N LYS A 302 -12.09 9.28 -0.83
CA LYS A 302 -13.10 9.31 0.23
C LYS A 302 -13.80 7.95 0.36
N GLU A 303 -14.59 7.78 1.42
CA GLU A 303 -15.31 6.53 1.68
C GLU A 303 -16.19 6.07 0.51
N GLN A 304 -16.83 7.01 -0.20
CA GLN A 304 -17.63 6.69 -1.38
C GLN A 304 -16.77 6.08 -2.51
N GLY A 305 -15.52 6.54 -2.67
CA GLY A 305 -14.56 5.91 -3.60
C GLY A 305 -14.23 4.48 -3.21
N HIS A 306 -14.06 4.21 -1.89
CA HIS A 306 -13.92 2.84 -1.40
C HIS A 306 -15.17 1.99 -1.63
N ALA A 307 -16.37 2.57 -1.56
CA ALA A 307 -17.60 1.85 -1.89
C ALA A 307 -17.63 1.44 -3.37
N ILE A 308 -17.20 2.32 -4.28
CA ILE A 308 -17.11 2.04 -5.71
C ILE A 308 -16.08 0.93 -5.98
N LEU A 309 -14.87 1.04 -5.42
CA LEU A 309 -13.85 0.00 -5.55
C LEU A 309 -14.34 -1.34 -5.01
N GLY A 310 -14.95 -1.34 -3.82
CA GLY A 310 -15.51 -2.54 -3.20
C GLY A 310 -16.57 -3.22 -4.07
N LYS A 311 -17.50 -2.44 -4.65
CA LYS A 311 -18.53 -2.96 -5.57
C LYS A 311 -17.91 -3.61 -6.81
N ASN A 312 -16.89 -2.98 -7.41
CA ASN A 312 -16.19 -3.54 -8.57
C ASN A 312 -15.49 -4.86 -8.23
N ILE A 313 -14.78 -4.92 -7.10
CA ILE A 313 -14.09 -6.16 -6.66
C ILE A 313 -15.12 -7.26 -6.35
N ILE A 314 -16.26 -6.94 -5.70
CA ILE A 314 -17.35 -7.91 -5.49
C ILE A 314 -17.86 -8.47 -6.83
N THR A 315 -18.08 -7.60 -7.82
CA THR A 315 -18.54 -8.01 -9.16
C THR A 315 -17.52 -8.93 -9.83
N ILE A 316 -16.24 -8.63 -9.73
CA ILE A 316 -15.16 -9.46 -10.27
C ILE A 316 -15.12 -10.82 -9.57
N LEU A 317 -15.15 -10.84 -8.25
CA LEU A 317 -15.09 -12.06 -7.46
C LEU A 317 -16.33 -12.97 -7.70
N ASN A 318 -17.52 -12.40 -7.81
CA ASN A 318 -18.74 -13.19 -8.09
C ASN A 318 -18.68 -13.93 -9.45
N LYS A 319 -17.86 -13.47 -10.40
CA LYS A 319 -17.64 -14.17 -11.69
C LYS A 319 -16.64 -15.32 -11.59
N LEU A 320 -15.84 -15.35 -10.52
CA LEU A 320 -14.72 -16.28 -10.36
C LEU A 320 -14.96 -17.35 -9.28
N LEU A 321 -15.89 -17.09 -8.38
CA LEU A 321 -16.25 -17.97 -7.27
C LEU A 321 -17.33 -18.96 -7.64
#